data_8f830aeaa7b130401f29518b2829cc5d
#
_entry.id   8f830aeaa7b130401f29518b2829cc5d
#
_cell.length_a   1.000
_cell.length_b   1.000
_cell.length_c   1.000
_cell.angle_alpha   90.00
_cell.angle_beta   90.00
_cell.angle_gamma   90.00
#
_symmetry.space_group_name_H-M   'P 1'
#
loop_
_entity.id
_entity.type
_entity.pdbx_description
1 polymer ?
#
loop_
_entity_poly.entity_id
_entity_poly.type
_entity_poly.pdbx_seq_one_letter_code
_entity_poly.pdbx_strand_id
1 'polypeptide(L)'
;ELIAGRYRSKGFYEFDIVERGKPRHIRSVHISERVVQRCLCDYCLVPMLSRSFIYDNGASLRGKGYDFAVSRVTHFLAEHYRKHGREGYVLVFDFSKYFDTAQHEPVFREFERSDIDDRLVALSKYFIQNFGDVGLGLGSQVSQIAALALPNRIDHYIKDVLGMKYYARYMDDGCIISESKEKLEICLRELRRLCAEHGIRLNPKKTQIIKLTRGFTFVKVRFRYGANGKVVRRATYKGIRHMRAKLRIFRRWVDSGRMT
;
A
#
# COMPACT_ATOMS: atom_id res chain seq x y z
N GLU A 1 -26.68 -18.00 10.49
CA GLU A 1 -26.84 -16.99 9.41
C GLU A 1 -25.76 -17.13 8.33
N LEU A 2 -24.45 -17.17 8.69
CA LEU A 2 -23.33 -17.31 7.74
C LEU A 2 -23.42 -18.60 6.91
N ILE A 3 -23.56 -19.76 7.59
CA ILE A 3 -23.65 -21.08 6.93
C ILE A 3 -24.84 -21.16 5.98
N ALA A 4 -25.95 -20.51 6.36
CA ALA A 4 -27.18 -20.50 5.57
C ALA A 4 -27.22 -19.40 4.48
N GLY A 5 -26.13 -18.66 4.27
CA GLY A 5 -26.05 -17.56 3.31
C GLY A 5 -26.98 -16.37 3.60
N ARG A 6 -27.52 -16.28 4.81
CA ARG A 6 -28.48 -15.24 5.23
C ARG A 6 -27.86 -14.14 6.10
N TYR A 7 -26.55 -14.02 6.07
CA TYR A 7 -25.85 -12.98 6.81
C TYR A 7 -26.25 -11.58 6.32
N ARG A 8 -26.50 -10.67 7.25
CA ARG A 8 -26.80 -9.27 6.97
C ARG A 8 -25.88 -8.38 7.81
N SER A 9 -25.33 -7.34 7.16
CA SER A 9 -24.55 -6.32 7.86
C SER A 9 -25.45 -5.56 8.85
N LYS A 10 -24.86 -5.20 9.99
CA LYS A 10 -25.51 -4.36 11.01
C LYS A 10 -25.30 -2.86 10.78
N GLY A 11 -24.80 -2.50 9.59
CA GLY A 11 -24.49 -1.12 9.24
C GLY A 11 -23.16 -0.63 9.78
N PHE A 12 -22.96 0.69 9.73
CA PHE A 12 -21.71 1.34 10.04
C PHE A 12 -21.83 2.32 11.20
N TYR A 13 -20.74 2.46 11.96
CA TYR A 13 -20.49 3.62 12.81
C TYR A 13 -19.62 4.59 12.02
N GLU A 14 -20.16 5.76 11.71
CA GLU A 14 -19.49 6.76 10.87
C GLU A 14 -18.91 7.88 11.74
N PHE A 15 -17.68 8.23 11.48
CA PHE A 15 -17.00 9.34 12.17
C PHE A 15 -15.84 9.89 11.34
N ASP A 16 -15.53 11.16 11.56
CA ASP A 16 -14.42 11.83 10.91
C ASP A 16 -13.19 11.86 11.81
N ILE A 17 -12.05 11.59 11.25
CA ILE A 17 -10.76 11.74 11.90
C ILE A 17 -9.84 12.63 11.07
N VAL A 18 -8.94 13.32 11.75
CA VAL A 18 -7.85 14.05 11.07
C VAL A 18 -6.56 13.27 11.22
N GLU A 19 -6.21 12.53 10.18
CA GLU A 19 -4.94 11.80 10.14
C GLU A 19 -3.85 12.65 9.47
N ARG A 20 -2.90 13.15 10.26
CA ARG A 20 -1.74 13.94 9.78
C ARG A 20 -2.15 15.17 8.95
N GLY A 21 -3.21 15.85 9.39
CA GLY A 21 -3.74 17.03 8.74
C GLY A 21 -4.61 16.76 7.50
N LYS A 22 -4.99 15.52 7.26
CA LYS A 22 -5.97 15.14 6.24
C LYS A 22 -7.24 14.65 6.92
N PRO A 23 -8.41 15.23 6.61
CA PRO A 23 -9.68 14.68 7.04
C PRO A 23 -9.88 13.31 6.37
N ARG A 24 -10.40 12.37 7.13
CA ARG A 24 -10.80 11.03 6.65
C ARG A 24 -12.14 10.69 7.26
N HIS A 25 -13.07 10.35 6.40
CA HIS A 25 -14.35 9.78 6.81
C HIS A 25 -14.17 8.27 6.98
N ILE A 26 -14.45 7.77 8.19
CA ILE A 26 -14.32 6.35 8.53
C ILE A 26 -15.69 5.75 8.71
N ARG A 27 -15.93 4.66 8.00
CA ARG A 27 -17.12 3.82 8.14
C ARG A 27 -16.72 2.51 8.82
N SER A 28 -16.88 2.46 10.12
CA SER A 28 -16.47 1.33 10.94
C SER A 28 -17.60 0.33 11.05
N VAL A 29 -17.37 -0.90 10.63
CA VAL A 29 -18.35 -2.00 10.76
C VAL A 29 -18.59 -2.36 12.22
N HIS A 30 -19.75 -2.92 12.53
CA HIS A 30 -20.08 -3.42 13.86
C HIS A 30 -19.09 -4.48 14.34
N ILE A 31 -18.87 -4.59 15.66
CA ILE A 31 -17.88 -5.50 16.24
C ILE A 31 -18.07 -6.96 15.82
N SER A 32 -19.30 -7.44 15.76
CA SER A 32 -19.60 -8.80 15.29
C SER A 32 -19.16 -9.04 13.85
N GLU A 33 -19.31 -8.04 12.98
CA GLU A 33 -18.86 -8.11 11.59
C GLU A 33 -17.32 -8.08 11.50
N ARG A 34 -16.65 -7.30 12.37
CA ARG A 34 -15.18 -7.32 12.46
C ARG A 34 -14.64 -8.70 12.80
N VAL A 35 -15.31 -9.44 13.70
CA VAL A 35 -14.92 -10.81 14.05
C VAL A 35 -15.05 -11.71 12.80
N VAL A 36 -16.15 -11.62 12.07
CA VAL A 36 -16.35 -12.40 10.83
C VAL A 36 -15.30 -12.04 9.78
N GLN A 37 -15.10 -10.75 9.52
CA GLN A 37 -14.10 -10.28 8.56
C GLN A 37 -12.68 -10.70 8.99
N ARG A 38 -12.37 -10.67 10.28
CA ARG A 38 -11.08 -11.11 10.81
C ARG A 38 -10.86 -12.61 10.56
N CYS A 39 -11.85 -13.43 10.86
CA CYS A 39 -11.80 -14.86 10.61
C CYS A 39 -11.63 -15.15 9.10
N LEU A 40 -12.43 -14.53 8.26
CA LEU A 40 -12.34 -14.66 6.80
C LEU A 40 -10.96 -14.25 6.27
N CYS A 41 -10.41 -13.13 6.75
CA CYS A 41 -9.09 -12.68 6.32
C CYS A 41 -7.98 -13.61 6.80
N ASP A 42 -7.96 -13.98 8.09
CA ASP A 42 -6.84 -14.71 8.67
C ASP A 42 -6.77 -16.17 8.19
N TYR A 43 -7.92 -16.81 7.97
CA TYR A 43 -7.97 -18.25 7.64
C TYR A 43 -8.22 -18.54 6.16
N CYS A 44 -8.68 -17.56 5.38
CA CYS A 44 -9.01 -17.77 3.97
C CYS A 44 -8.30 -16.78 3.04
N LEU A 45 -8.65 -15.50 3.09
CA LEU A 45 -8.18 -14.53 2.10
C LEU A 45 -6.65 -14.34 2.12
N VAL A 46 -6.06 -14.12 3.30
CA VAL A 46 -4.61 -13.91 3.42
C VAL A 46 -3.83 -15.17 3.02
N PRO A 47 -4.13 -16.38 3.55
CA PRO A 47 -3.39 -17.59 3.17
C PRO A 47 -3.46 -17.90 1.67
N MET A 48 -4.60 -17.66 1.02
CA MET A 48 -4.78 -17.99 -0.39
C MET A 48 -4.18 -16.94 -1.32
N LEU A 49 -4.54 -15.66 -1.13
CA LEU A 49 -4.08 -14.56 -1.99
C LEU A 49 -2.57 -14.28 -1.84
N SER A 50 -2.02 -14.38 -0.62
CA SER A 50 -0.61 -14.05 -0.40
C SER A 50 0.37 -14.98 -1.10
N ARG A 51 -0.06 -16.18 -1.49
CA ARG A 51 0.76 -17.13 -2.29
C ARG A 51 1.13 -16.54 -3.66
N SER A 52 0.24 -15.74 -4.22
CA SER A 52 0.45 -15.09 -5.52
C SER A 52 1.13 -13.73 -5.42
N PHE A 53 1.30 -13.16 -4.23
CA PHE A 53 1.89 -11.83 -4.13
C PHE A 53 3.39 -11.85 -4.33
N ILE A 54 3.91 -10.84 -5.01
CA ILE A 54 5.36 -10.66 -5.08
C ILE A 54 5.97 -10.56 -3.68
N TYR A 55 7.18 -11.09 -3.50
CA TYR A 55 7.87 -11.04 -2.20
C TYR A 55 7.98 -9.62 -1.64
N ASP A 56 8.20 -8.63 -2.52
CA ASP A 56 8.43 -7.23 -2.19
C ASP A 56 7.14 -6.39 -2.03
N ASN A 57 5.97 -7.02 -1.94
CA ASN A 57 4.75 -6.40 -1.43
C ASN A 57 4.86 -6.34 0.10
N GLY A 58 5.08 -5.13 0.64
CA GLY A 58 5.49 -4.92 2.02
C GLY A 58 4.37 -4.59 3.01
N ALA A 59 3.11 -4.51 2.59
CA ALA A 59 2.04 -4.02 3.44
C ALA A 59 1.14 -5.12 3.99
N SER A 60 0.63 -4.92 5.21
CA SER A 60 -0.50 -5.65 5.84
C SER A 60 -0.45 -7.19 5.83
N LEU A 61 0.73 -7.78 5.71
CA LEU A 61 0.96 -9.23 5.79
C LEU A 61 1.81 -9.56 7.03
N ARG A 62 1.64 -10.77 7.57
CA ARG A 62 2.45 -11.25 8.70
C ARG A 62 3.94 -11.24 8.34
N GLY A 63 4.78 -10.72 9.24
CA GLY A 63 6.22 -10.58 9.00
C GLY A 63 6.59 -9.47 8.02
N LYS A 64 5.62 -8.74 7.49
CA LYS A 64 5.82 -7.58 6.62
C LYS A 64 5.22 -6.32 7.27
N GLY A 65 5.60 -5.17 6.75
CA GLY A 65 5.16 -3.89 7.30
C GLY A 65 6.10 -2.79 6.85
N TYR A 66 6.02 -1.67 7.51
CA TYR A 66 6.83 -0.49 7.22
C TYR A 66 8.35 -0.80 7.23
N ASP A 67 8.84 -1.46 8.28
CA ASP A 67 10.26 -1.78 8.42
C ASP A 67 10.75 -2.76 7.35
N PHE A 68 9.90 -3.73 6.98
CA PHE A 68 10.18 -4.64 5.86
C PHE A 68 10.35 -3.84 4.56
N ALA A 69 9.40 -2.96 4.20
CA ALA A 69 9.47 -2.17 2.98
C ALA A 69 10.71 -1.27 2.94
N VAL A 70 11.05 -0.61 4.06
CA VAL A 70 12.26 0.21 4.21
C VAL A 70 13.51 -0.63 4.07
N SER A 71 13.55 -1.82 4.65
CA SER A 71 14.67 -2.76 4.56
C SER A 71 14.87 -3.24 3.12
N ARG A 72 13.79 -3.60 2.40
CA ARG A 72 13.88 -4.03 1.00
C ARG A 72 14.47 -2.96 0.09
N VAL A 73 13.99 -1.71 0.19
CA VAL A 73 14.53 -0.60 -0.60
C VAL A 73 15.99 -0.29 -0.22
N THR A 74 16.34 -0.42 1.07
CA THR A 74 17.74 -0.29 1.52
C THR A 74 18.63 -1.36 0.88
N HIS A 75 18.18 -2.59 0.85
CA HIS A 75 18.87 -3.71 0.22
C HIS A 75 19.04 -3.49 -1.29
N PHE A 76 17.99 -3.08 -2.00
CA PHE A 76 18.04 -2.79 -3.42
C PHE A 76 19.05 -1.69 -3.77
N LEU A 77 19.06 -0.62 -2.99
CA LEU A 77 20.05 0.46 -3.16
C LEU A 77 21.48 -0.03 -2.92
N ALA A 78 21.70 -0.88 -1.92
CA ALA A 78 23.02 -1.45 -1.64
C ALA A 78 23.48 -2.41 -2.76
N GLU A 79 22.59 -3.25 -3.29
CA GLU A 79 22.89 -4.10 -4.44
C GLU A 79 23.16 -3.29 -5.71
N HIS A 80 22.31 -2.27 -5.97
CA HIS A 80 22.49 -1.38 -7.11
C HIS A 80 23.84 -0.66 -7.04
N TYR A 81 24.20 -0.12 -5.86
CA TYR A 81 25.49 0.56 -5.68
C TYR A 81 26.69 -0.34 -5.97
N ARG A 82 26.65 -1.60 -5.53
CA ARG A 82 27.75 -2.55 -5.80
C ARG A 82 27.96 -2.83 -7.29
N LYS A 83 26.89 -2.73 -8.11
CA LYS A 83 26.94 -3.01 -9.54
C LYS A 83 27.17 -1.78 -10.40
N HIS A 84 26.59 -0.66 -10.02
CA HIS A 84 26.48 0.54 -10.86
C HIS A 84 26.97 1.82 -10.17
N GLY A 85 27.49 1.72 -8.92
CA GLY A 85 27.88 2.88 -8.15
C GLY A 85 26.67 3.75 -7.78
N ARG A 86 26.88 5.07 -7.83
CA ARG A 86 25.84 6.05 -7.47
C ARG A 86 24.91 6.41 -8.61
N GLU A 87 25.29 6.07 -9.83
CA GLU A 87 24.53 6.41 -11.01
C GLU A 87 23.29 5.51 -11.13
N GLY A 88 22.24 6.09 -11.71
CA GLY A 88 20.97 5.42 -11.90
C GLY A 88 19.78 6.27 -11.49
N TYR A 89 18.62 5.66 -11.57
CA TYR A 89 17.34 6.34 -11.42
C TYR A 89 16.40 5.51 -10.55
N VAL A 90 15.41 6.19 -10.01
CA VAL A 90 14.29 5.56 -9.32
C VAL A 90 12.98 6.13 -9.87
N LEU A 91 12.06 5.26 -10.23
CA LEU A 91 10.66 5.61 -10.44
C LEU A 91 9.95 5.43 -9.09
N VAL A 92 9.46 6.52 -8.53
CA VAL A 92 8.50 6.49 -7.42
C VAL A 92 7.12 6.80 -7.96
N PHE A 93 6.10 6.10 -7.44
CA PHE A 93 4.71 6.34 -7.83
C PHE A 93 3.77 6.11 -6.65
N ASP A 94 2.57 6.65 -6.76
CA ASP A 94 1.52 6.57 -5.74
C ASP A 94 0.17 6.49 -6.48
N PHE A 95 -0.75 5.66 -5.99
CA PHE A 95 -2.09 5.59 -6.53
C PHE A 95 -2.96 6.72 -5.95
N SER A 96 -3.66 7.44 -6.81
CA SER A 96 -4.47 8.58 -6.42
C SER A 96 -5.79 8.14 -5.81
N LYS A 97 -6.08 8.56 -4.56
CA LYS A 97 -7.33 8.24 -3.87
C LYS A 97 -7.68 6.74 -3.94
N TYR A 98 -6.67 5.90 -3.76
CA TYR A 98 -6.72 4.48 -4.06
C TYR A 98 -7.94 3.77 -3.45
N PHE A 99 -8.17 3.96 -2.15
CA PHE A 99 -9.31 3.38 -1.46
C PHE A 99 -10.66 3.96 -1.91
N ASP A 100 -10.70 5.23 -2.29
CA ASP A 100 -11.95 5.90 -2.68
C ASP A 100 -12.39 5.57 -4.11
N THR A 101 -11.45 5.19 -4.99
CA THR A 101 -11.69 5.06 -6.44
C THR A 101 -11.46 3.68 -7.02
N ALA A 102 -11.05 2.70 -6.19
CA ALA A 102 -10.85 1.33 -6.65
C ALA A 102 -12.14 0.75 -7.23
N GLN A 103 -12.06 0.22 -8.45
CA GLN A 103 -13.19 -0.47 -9.07
C GLN A 103 -13.34 -1.87 -8.47
N HIS A 104 -14.56 -2.30 -8.20
CA HIS A 104 -14.82 -3.60 -7.56
C HIS A 104 -14.54 -4.77 -8.50
N GLU A 105 -14.89 -4.65 -9.76
CA GLU A 105 -14.78 -5.73 -10.74
C GLU A 105 -13.34 -6.29 -10.86
N PRO A 106 -12.26 -5.47 -11.00
CA PRO A 106 -10.91 -5.99 -10.99
C PRO A 106 -10.51 -6.70 -9.70
N VAL A 107 -11.02 -6.22 -8.54
CA VAL A 107 -10.79 -6.87 -7.23
C VAL A 107 -11.46 -8.24 -7.19
N PHE A 108 -12.71 -8.32 -7.66
CA PHE A 108 -13.49 -9.56 -7.66
C PHE A 108 -12.85 -10.62 -8.54
N ARG A 109 -12.30 -10.23 -9.71
CA ARG A 109 -11.53 -11.14 -10.57
C ARG A 109 -10.30 -11.72 -9.87
N GLU A 110 -9.61 -10.94 -9.01
CA GLU A 110 -8.47 -11.47 -8.27
C GLU A 110 -8.91 -12.50 -7.20
N PHE A 111 -10.08 -12.32 -6.58
CA PHE A 111 -10.63 -13.31 -5.66
C PHE A 111 -11.11 -14.58 -6.39
N GLU A 112 -11.78 -14.44 -7.53
CA GLU A 112 -12.28 -15.56 -8.34
C GLU A 112 -11.17 -16.41 -8.94
N ARG A 113 -10.02 -15.82 -9.21
CA ARG A 113 -8.84 -16.54 -9.74
C ARG A 113 -8.04 -17.25 -8.67
N SER A 114 -8.28 -16.92 -7.41
CA SER A 114 -7.64 -17.59 -6.30
C SER A 114 -8.40 -18.87 -5.97
N ASP A 115 -7.72 -19.82 -5.35
CA ASP A 115 -8.31 -21.10 -4.94
C ASP A 115 -9.14 -20.94 -3.64
N ILE A 116 -10.07 -19.97 -3.63
CA ILE A 116 -10.97 -19.66 -2.51
C ILE A 116 -12.36 -20.23 -2.84
N ASP A 117 -13.00 -20.88 -1.87
CA ASP A 117 -14.37 -21.37 -1.98
C ASP A 117 -15.32 -20.25 -2.44
N ASP A 118 -16.19 -20.50 -3.44
CA ASP A 118 -17.07 -19.52 -4.05
C ASP A 118 -17.98 -18.80 -3.05
N ARG A 119 -18.39 -19.49 -1.98
CA ARG A 119 -19.20 -18.89 -0.91
C ARG A 119 -18.42 -17.84 -0.12
N LEU A 120 -17.11 -18.06 0.07
CA LEU A 120 -16.23 -17.10 0.74
C LEU A 120 -15.88 -15.93 -0.20
N VAL A 121 -15.74 -16.18 -1.50
CA VAL A 121 -15.65 -15.12 -2.51
C VAL A 121 -16.91 -14.26 -2.50
N ALA A 122 -18.10 -14.87 -2.53
CA ALA A 122 -19.38 -14.17 -2.47
C ALA A 122 -19.51 -13.33 -1.18
N LEU A 123 -19.14 -13.89 -0.03
CA LEU A 123 -19.13 -13.16 1.25
C LEU A 123 -18.15 -11.98 1.23
N SER A 124 -16.97 -12.15 0.62
CA SER A 124 -15.96 -11.09 0.49
C SER A 124 -16.47 -9.95 -0.39
N LYS A 125 -17.10 -10.27 -1.52
CA LYS A 125 -17.76 -9.31 -2.41
C LYS A 125 -18.84 -8.53 -1.66
N TYR A 126 -19.70 -9.23 -0.91
CA TYR A 126 -20.74 -8.61 -0.09
C TYR A 126 -20.16 -7.57 0.89
N PHE A 127 -19.06 -7.90 1.61
CA PHE A 127 -18.44 -6.96 2.53
C PHE A 127 -17.85 -5.73 1.83
N ILE A 128 -17.36 -5.86 0.60
CA ILE A 128 -16.83 -4.73 -0.17
C ILE A 128 -18.00 -3.87 -0.68
N GLN A 129 -19.02 -4.48 -1.27
CA GLN A 129 -20.18 -3.79 -1.84
C GLN A 129 -21.00 -3.02 -0.81
N ASN A 130 -21.00 -3.44 0.46
CA ASN A 130 -21.66 -2.68 1.54
C ASN A 130 -21.09 -1.25 1.71
N PHE A 131 -19.88 -0.97 1.22
CA PHE A 131 -19.30 0.38 1.26
C PHE A 131 -19.75 1.28 0.10
N GLY A 132 -20.43 0.76 -0.91
CA GLY A 132 -20.89 1.45 -2.10
C GLY A 132 -20.53 0.70 -3.37
N ASP A 133 -20.80 1.30 -4.53
CA ASP A 133 -20.54 0.69 -5.85
C ASP A 133 -19.08 0.84 -6.29
N VAL A 134 -18.36 1.76 -5.71
CA VAL A 134 -16.95 2.07 -6.00
C VAL A 134 -16.22 2.34 -4.70
N GLY A 135 -14.95 1.97 -4.69
CA GLY A 135 -14.05 2.19 -3.57
C GLY A 135 -13.98 1.02 -2.60
N LEU A 136 -12.93 1.05 -1.79
CA LEU A 136 -12.68 0.08 -0.72
C LEU A 136 -12.86 0.79 0.61
N GLY A 137 -13.76 0.29 1.44
CA GLY A 137 -14.12 0.95 2.69
C GLY A 137 -12.94 1.06 3.67
N LEU A 138 -12.65 2.29 4.10
CA LEU A 138 -11.71 2.52 5.20
C LEU A 138 -12.35 2.05 6.51
N GLY A 139 -11.73 1.04 7.15
CA GLY A 139 -12.23 0.40 8.37
C GLY A 139 -12.66 -1.06 8.18
N SER A 140 -12.67 -1.58 6.95
CA SER A 140 -12.88 -2.98 6.62
C SER A 140 -11.53 -3.70 6.45
N GLN A 141 -11.41 -4.88 7.06
CA GLN A 141 -10.22 -5.71 6.91
C GLN A 141 -10.19 -6.40 5.53
N VAL A 142 -11.34 -6.82 5.03
CA VAL A 142 -11.48 -7.39 3.68
C VAL A 142 -11.04 -6.36 2.63
N SER A 143 -11.43 -5.09 2.79
CA SER A 143 -11.00 -4.00 1.90
C SER A 143 -9.49 -3.78 1.90
N GLN A 144 -8.81 -3.97 3.03
CA GLN A 144 -7.35 -3.89 3.09
C GLN A 144 -6.68 -5.01 2.29
N ILE A 145 -7.19 -6.23 2.39
CA ILE A 145 -6.66 -7.37 1.62
C ILE A 145 -6.98 -7.21 0.13
N ALA A 146 -8.18 -6.74 -0.21
CA ALA A 146 -8.56 -6.37 -1.57
C ALA A 146 -7.59 -5.34 -2.18
N ALA A 147 -7.20 -4.32 -1.40
CA ALA A 147 -6.23 -3.32 -1.83
C ALA A 147 -4.81 -3.89 -2.03
N LEU A 148 -4.45 -5.01 -1.43
CA LEU A 148 -3.20 -5.71 -1.75
C LEU A 148 -3.32 -6.54 -3.03
N ALA A 149 -4.48 -7.18 -3.24
CA ALA A 149 -4.71 -8.07 -4.35
C ALA A 149 -4.90 -7.34 -5.68
N LEU A 150 -5.61 -6.21 -5.69
CA LEU A 150 -5.95 -5.48 -6.91
C LEU A 150 -4.75 -5.17 -7.84
N PRO A 151 -3.57 -4.71 -7.36
CA PRO A 151 -2.42 -4.45 -8.23
C PRO A 151 -1.53 -5.68 -8.45
N ASN A 152 -1.91 -6.86 -8.00
CA ASN A 152 -1.04 -8.05 -8.03
C ASN A 152 -0.54 -8.39 -9.44
N ARG A 153 -1.40 -8.32 -10.45
CA ARG A 153 -1.01 -8.53 -11.86
C ARG A 153 -0.05 -7.47 -12.37
N ILE A 154 -0.22 -6.23 -11.93
CA ILE A 154 0.68 -5.12 -12.26
C ILE A 154 2.05 -5.40 -11.63
N ASP A 155 2.06 -5.86 -10.37
CA ASP A 155 3.30 -6.22 -9.67
C ASP A 155 4.09 -7.30 -10.41
N HIS A 156 3.41 -8.36 -10.85
CA HIS A 156 4.00 -9.44 -11.64
C HIS A 156 4.47 -8.97 -12.99
N TYR A 157 3.69 -8.17 -13.70
CA TYR A 157 4.12 -7.64 -14.99
C TYR A 157 5.42 -6.83 -14.87
N ILE A 158 5.51 -5.98 -13.84
CA ILE A 158 6.73 -5.19 -13.57
C ILE A 158 7.91 -6.11 -13.23
N LYS A 159 7.71 -7.13 -12.39
CA LYS A 159 8.78 -8.04 -11.95
C LYS A 159 9.19 -9.02 -13.06
N ASP A 160 8.21 -9.70 -13.62
CA ASP A 160 8.45 -10.92 -14.41
C ASP A 160 8.55 -10.62 -15.91
N VAL A 161 7.70 -9.69 -16.42
CA VAL A 161 7.69 -9.32 -17.85
C VAL A 161 8.70 -8.21 -18.15
N LEU A 162 8.69 -7.12 -17.36
CA LEU A 162 9.64 -6.02 -17.56
C LEU A 162 10.99 -6.27 -16.89
N GLY A 163 11.15 -7.34 -16.11
CA GLY A 163 12.40 -7.71 -15.47
C GLY A 163 12.90 -6.70 -14.42
N MET A 164 12.01 -5.89 -13.84
CA MET A 164 12.40 -4.86 -12.86
C MET A 164 12.70 -5.50 -11.50
N LYS A 165 13.91 -6.01 -11.35
CA LYS A 165 14.37 -6.73 -10.14
C LYS A 165 14.18 -5.90 -8.86
N TYR A 166 14.52 -4.61 -8.89
CA TYR A 166 14.51 -3.73 -7.72
C TYR A 166 13.19 -2.96 -7.62
N TYR A 167 12.09 -3.68 -7.51
CA TYR A 167 10.74 -3.16 -7.31
C TYR A 167 10.19 -3.55 -5.95
N ALA A 168 9.66 -2.58 -5.21
CA ALA A 168 8.91 -2.79 -3.97
C ALA A 168 7.65 -1.93 -3.98
N ARG A 169 6.56 -2.48 -3.41
CA ARG A 169 5.30 -1.78 -3.20
C ARG A 169 4.86 -1.85 -1.74
N TYR A 170 4.30 -0.76 -1.25
CA TYR A 170 3.66 -0.66 0.06
C TYR A 170 2.29 0.00 -0.12
N MET A 171 1.23 -0.79 -0.16
CA MET A 171 -0.14 -0.34 -0.53
C MET A 171 -0.14 0.41 -1.87
N ASP A 172 -0.40 1.71 -1.82
CA ASP A 172 -0.45 2.65 -2.94
C ASP A 172 0.91 3.25 -3.34
N ASP A 173 1.91 3.17 -2.47
CA ASP A 173 3.26 3.67 -2.74
C ASP A 173 4.12 2.60 -3.43
N GLY A 174 4.74 2.91 -4.58
CA GLY A 174 5.67 2.03 -5.29
C GLY A 174 7.03 2.68 -5.56
N CYS A 175 8.06 1.83 -5.65
CA CYS A 175 9.45 2.24 -5.87
C CYS A 175 10.16 1.22 -6.78
N ILE A 176 10.70 1.67 -7.93
CA ILE A 176 11.45 0.85 -8.88
C ILE A 176 12.80 1.51 -9.15
N ILE A 177 13.90 0.78 -8.96
CA ILE A 177 15.26 1.28 -9.15
C ILE A 177 15.86 0.61 -10.39
N SER A 178 16.53 1.41 -11.24
CA SER A 178 17.24 0.94 -12.43
C SER A 178 18.46 1.81 -12.72
N GLU A 179 19.44 1.24 -13.39
CA GLU A 179 20.59 1.95 -13.97
C GLU A 179 20.19 2.81 -15.16
N SER A 180 19.14 2.44 -15.91
CA SER A 180 18.67 3.14 -17.12
C SER A 180 17.39 3.91 -16.87
N LYS A 181 17.40 5.17 -17.33
CA LYS A 181 16.21 6.03 -17.32
C LYS A 181 15.17 5.55 -18.32
N GLU A 182 15.63 5.10 -19.47
CA GLU A 182 14.81 4.62 -20.59
C GLU A 182 13.99 3.38 -20.16
N LYS A 183 14.61 2.43 -19.42
CA LYS A 183 13.88 1.29 -18.86
C LYS A 183 12.77 1.72 -17.91
N LEU A 184 13.00 2.75 -17.08
CA LEU A 184 11.97 3.28 -16.18
C LEU A 184 10.89 4.07 -16.93
N GLU A 185 11.21 4.74 -18.05
CA GLU A 185 10.22 5.41 -18.90
C GLU A 185 9.29 4.39 -19.57
N ILE A 186 9.85 3.29 -20.07
CA ILE A 186 9.07 2.15 -20.60
C ILE A 186 8.18 1.61 -19.49
N CYS A 187 8.76 1.31 -18.31
CA CYS A 187 8.02 0.80 -17.17
C CYS A 187 6.89 1.75 -16.73
N LEU A 188 7.12 3.05 -16.72
CA LEU A 188 6.09 4.04 -16.38
C LEU A 188 4.95 4.07 -17.41
N ARG A 189 5.26 3.92 -18.70
CA ARG A 189 4.25 3.84 -19.75
C ARG A 189 3.36 2.62 -19.57
N GLU A 190 3.97 1.45 -19.35
CA GLU A 190 3.24 0.20 -19.13
C GLU A 190 2.45 0.23 -17.81
N LEU A 191 3.03 0.78 -16.74
CA LEU A 191 2.34 0.99 -15.47
C LEU A 191 1.07 1.84 -15.65
N ARG A 192 1.14 2.93 -16.43
CA ARG A 192 -0.03 3.77 -16.73
C ARG A 192 -1.12 3.00 -17.47
N ARG A 193 -0.74 2.21 -18.47
CA ARG A 193 -1.67 1.37 -19.25
C ARG A 193 -2.36 0.35 -18.35
N LEU A 194 -1.58 -0.42 -17.61
CA LEU A 194 -2.10 -1.46 -16.72
C LEU A 194 -2.96 -0.88 -15.57
N CYS A 195 -2.55 0.23 -14.99
CA CYS A 195 -3.36 0.90 -13.98
C CYS A 195 -4.72 1.32 -14.55
N ALA A 196 -4.77 1.87 -15.77
CA ALA A 196 -6.02 2.24 -16.42
C ALA A 196 -6.94 1.03 -16.66
N GLU A 197 -6.37 -0.09 -17.11
CA GLU A 197 -7.10 -1.36 -17.33
C GLU A 197 -7.68 -1.95 -16.02
N HIS A 198 -7.02 -1.69 -14.89
CA HIS A 198 -7.46 -2.15 -13.56
C HIS A 198 -8.26 -1.08 -12.79
N GLY A 199 -8.64 0.03 -13.42
CA GLY A 199 -9.37 1.12 -12.78
C GLY A 199 -8.57 1.86 -11.71
N ILE A 200 -7.24 1.76 -11.72
CA ILE A 200 -6.33 2.43 -10.79
C ILE A 200 -5.84 3.73 -11.43
N ARG A 201 -5.80 4.80 -10.64
CA ARG A 201 -5.28 6.10 -11.09
C ARG A 201 -3.94 6.40 -10.46
N LEU A 202 -2.92 6.65 -11.28
CA LEU A 202 -1.63 7.17 -10.80
C LEU A 202 -1.75 8.64 -10.39
N ASN A 203 -1.07 9.00 -9.31
CA ASN A 203 -0.98 10.38 -8.85
C ASN A 203 0.11 11.12 -9.67
N PRO A 204 -0.25 12.06 -10.56
CA PRO A 204 0.73 12.68 -11.45
C PRO A 204 1.76 13.55 -10.72
N LYS A 205 1.42 14.09 -9.53
CA LYS A 205 2.32 14.91 -8.72
C LYS A 205 3.36 14.09 -7.94
N LYS A 206 3.07 12.81 -7.69
CA LYS A 206 3.95 11.93 -6.92
C LYS A 206 4.63 10.86 -7.78
N THR A 207 4.20 10.69 -9.03
CA THR A 207 4.78 9.73 -9.96
C THR A 207 5.89 10.42 -10.76
N GLN A 208 7.15 10.05 -10.48
CA GLN A 208 8.30 10.71 -11.08
C GLN A 208 9.53 9.82 -11.12
N ILE A 209 10.37 10.03 -12.14
CA ILE A 209 11.69 9.42 -12.26
C ILE A 209 12.73 10.41 -11.72
N ILE A 210 13.53 9.97 -10.76
CA ILE A 210 14.49 10.80 -10.02
C ILE A 210 15.87 10.17 -10.15
N LYS A 211 16.93 10.97 -10.36
CA LYS A 211 18.32 10.50 -10.24
C LYS A 211 18.62 10.05 -8.81
N LEU A 212 19.23 8.89 -8.62
CA LEU A 212 19.58 8.36 -7.29
C LEU A 212 20.52 9.29 -6.51
N THR A 213 21.37 10.05 -7.21
CA THR A 213 22.26 11.06 -6.60
C THR A 213 21.49 12.17 -5.85
N ARG A 214 20.27 12.49 -6.26
CA ARG A 214 19.41 13.48 -5.56
C ARG A 214 18.72 12.91 -4.33
N GLY A 215 18.67 11.57 -4.22
CA GLY A 215 17.88 10.87 -3.23
C GLY A 215 16.37 11.03 -3.47
N PHE A 216 15.58 10.15 -2.87
CA PHE A 216 14.12 10.09 -3.06
C PHE A 216 13.41 9.75 -1.74
N THR A 217 12.09 9.87 -1.74
CA THR A 217 11.26 9.52 -0.59
C THR A 217 10.34 8.35 -0.95
N PHE A 218 10.33 7.32 -0.12
CA PHE A 218 9.40 6.20 -0.19
C PHE A 218 8.90 5.90 1.22
N VAL A 219 7.60 5.63 1.40
CA VAL A 219 6.93 5.41 2.69
C VAL A 219 7.36 6.39 3.78
N LYS A 220 7.51 7.69 3.43
CA LYS A 220 7.91 8.79 4.32
C LYS A 220 9.36 8.71 4.84
N VAL A 221 10.19 7.82 4.30
CA VAL A 221 11.63 7.79 4.51
C VAL A 221 12.35 8.40 3.32
N ARG A 222 13.28 9.31 3.58
CA ARG A 222 14.19 9.81 2.56
C ARG A 222 15.43 8.94 2.48
N PHE A 223 15.68 8.40 1.30
CA PHE A 223 16.84 7.58 0.96
C PHE A 223 17.84 8.41 0.15
N ARG A 224 19.12 8.22 0.42
CA ARG A 224 20.23 8.77 -0.36
C ARG A 224 21.50 7.94 -0.16
N TYR A 225 22.45 8.02 -1.08
CA TYR A 225 23.78 7.50 -0.87
C TYR A 225 24.63 8.47 -0.02
N GLY A 226 25.31 7.96 0.98
CA GLY A 226 26.37 8.64 1.72
C GLY A 226 27.71 8.65 0.98
N ALA A 227 28.77 9.21 1.58
CA ALA A 227 30.08 9.34 0.94
C ALA A 227 30.63 8.02 0.38
N ASN A 228 30.53 6.94 1.12
CA ASN A 228 31.09 5.62 0.79
C ASN A 228 30.03 4.65 0.21
N GLY A 229 28.98 5.16 -0.44
CA GLY A 229 27.91 4.31 -0.97
C GLY A 229 26.96 3.75 0.08
N LYS A 230 27.19 4.00 1.37
CA LYS A 230 26.29 3.59 2.45
C LYS A 230 24.90 4.22 2.23
N VAL A 231 23.85 3.42 2.30
CA VAL A 231 22.48 3.92 2.20
C VAL A 231 22.11 4.67 3.48
N VAL A 232 21.86 5.97 3.35
CA VAL A 232 21.43 6.85 4.44
C VAL A 232 19.91 6.99 4.39
N ARG A 233 19.26 6.70 5.51
CA ARG A 233 17.81 6.84 5.73
C ARG A 233 17.55 7.97 6.71
N ARG A 234 16.62 8.85 6.39
CA ARG A 234 16.20 9.95 7.29
C ARG A 234 14.69 10.11 7.24
N ALA A 235 14.09 10.47 8.36
CA ALA A 235 12.70 10.94 8.36
C ALA A 235 12.59 12.20 7.49
N THR A 236 11.43 12.36 6.83
CA THR A 236 11.19 13.57 6.03
C THR A 236 11.12 14.81 6.92
N TYR A 237 11.57 15.95 6.41
CA TYR A 237 11.51 17.22 7.14
C TYR A 237 10.08 17.53 7.66
N LYS A 238 9.07 17.29 6.83
CA LYS A 238 7.66 17.43 7.20
C LYS A 238 7.28 16.51 8.36
N GLY A 239 7.76 15.26 8.36
CA GLY A 239 7.53 14.31 9.45
C GLY A 239 8.16 14.76 10.77
N ILE A 240 9.41 15.23 10.72
CA ILE A 240 10.13 15.76 11.89
C ILE A 240 9.41 16.99 12.46
N ARG A 241 9.04 17.94 11.60
CA ARG A 241 8.30 19.14 12.00
C ARG A 241 6.97 18.80 12.67
N HIS A 242 6.22 17.87 12.10
CA HIS A 242 4.95 17.40 12.66
C HIS A 242 5.13 16.75 14.04
N MET A 243 6.13 15.86 14.18
CA MET A 243 6.42 15.22 15.47
C MET A 243 6.83 16.24 16.54
N ARG A 244 7.70 17.18 16.19
CA ARG A 244 8.08 18.29 17.11
C ARG A 244 6.89 19.13 17.55
N ALA A 245 5.92 19.37 16.66
CA ALA A 245 4.70 20.10 17.01
C ALA A 245 3.84 19.28 17.99
N LYS A 246 3.66 17.98 17.77
CA LYS A 246 2.96 17.08 18.70
C LYS A 246 3.61 17.03 20.08
N LEU A 247 4.93 16.88 20.14
CA LEU A 247 5.67 16.83 21.40
C LEU A 247 5.50 18.13 22.22
N ARG A 248 5.46 19.29 21.54
CA ARG A 248 5.16 20.57 22.21
C ARG A 248 3.75 20.62 22.78
N ILE A 249 2.77 20.05 22.09
CA ILE A 249 1.38 19.95 22.61
C ILE A 249 1.34 19.03 23.82
N PHE A 250 1.95 17.84 23.74
CA PHE A 250 1.98 16.91 24.88
C PHE A 250 2.67 17.50 26.09
N ARG A 251 3.80 18.20 25.90
CA ARG A 251 4.45 18.91 27.00
C ARG A 251 3.52 19.90 27.68
N ARG A 252 2.77 20.72 26.92
CA ARG A 252 1.78 21.65 27.49
C ARG A 252 0.68 20.92 28.27
N TRP A 253 0.24 19.75 27.81
CA TRP A 253 -0.76 18.97 28.53
C TRP A 253 -0.22 18.40 29.83
N VAL A 254 1.02 17.96 29.86
CA VAL A 254 1.70 17.55 31.11
C VAL A 254 1.85 18.75 32.05
N ASP A 255 2.38 19.87 31.55
CA ASP A 255 2.58 21.10 32.36
C ASP A 255 1.25 21.66 32.93
N SER A 256 0.12 21.40 32.25
CA SER A 256 -1.23 21.84 32.67
C SER A 256 -2.00 20.76 33.47
N GLY A 257 -1.38 19.62 33.80
CA GLY A 257 -2.03 18.51 34.50
C GLY A 257 -3.12 17.76 33.73
N ARG A 258 -3.23 17.98 32.41
CA ARG A 258 -4.18 17.28 31.54
C ARG A 258 -3.71 15.89 31.12
N MET A 259 -2.44 15.59 31.33
CA MET A 259 -1.81 14.30 31.00
C MET A 259 -0.69 14.04 32.02
N THR A 260 -0.62 12.82 32.55
CA THR A 260 0.45 12.30 33.40
C THR A 260 1.50 11.58 32.58
#